data_c70a43fd4a8edb3686fd8971e1f9ea50
#
_entry.id   c70a43fd4a8edb3686fd8971e1f9ea50
#
_cell.length_a   1.000
_cell.length_b   1.000
_cell.length_c   1.000
_cell.angle_alpha   90.00
_cell.angle_beta   90.00
_cell.angle_gamma   90.00
#
_symmetry.space_group_name_H-M   'P 1'
#
loop_
_entity.id
_entity.type
_entity.pdbx_description
1 polymer ?
#
loop_
_entity_poly.entity_id
_entity_poly.type
_entity_poly.pdbx_seq_one_letter_code
_entity_poly.pdbx_strand_id
1 'polypeptide(L)'
;QADDAQPDPAAAGVRYLLQAGAFRSSGDAEALKARIALTGEQARVESAQIEGGMIHRVRLGPYPNPAALAKAKAALAGHGIDAMAIKAE
;
A
#
# COMPACT_ATOMS: atom_id res chain seq x y z
N GLN A 1 4.09 8.31 21.59
CA GLN A 1 3.98 8.09 21.66
C GLN A 1 3.64 7.98 21.43
N ALA A 2 3.63 7.81 21.37
CA ALA A 2 3.45 7.47 21.36
C ALA A 2 3.09 7.37 21.14
N ASP A 3 2.98 7.27 21.05
CA ASP A 3 2.88 6.96 21.10
C ASP A 3 2.82 6.77 21.02
N ASP A 4 2.86 6.69 20.87
CA ASP A 4 3.06 6.30 21.03
C ASP A 4 3.19 5.79 21.18
N ALA A 5 3.31 5.80 21.15
CA ALA A 5 3.84 5.07 21.52
C ALA A 5 3.49 4.03 21.42
N GLN A 6 3.49 3.72 21.00
CA GLN A 6 3.28 2.62 20.99
C GLN A 6 4.21 1.71 20.64
N PRO A 7 4.64 0.84 21.37
CA PRO A 7 5.61 -0.08 21.09
C PRO A 7 5.10 -1.10 20.21
N ASP A 8 4.48 -0.71 19.43
CA ASP A 8 3.93 -1.54 18.50
C ASP A 8 4.96 -1.95 17.52
N PRO A 9 4.60 -2.65 16.52
CA PRO A 9 5.51 -3.12 15.52
C PRO A 9 6.28 -2.01 14.89
N ALA A 10 5.69 -0.83 14.84
CA ALA A 10 6.42 0.28 14.29
C ALA A 10 7.61 0.61 15.14
N ALA A 11 7.45 0.53 16.47
CA ALA A 11 8.54 0.78 17.36
C ALA A 11 9.60 -0.26 17.19
N ALA A 12 9.23 -1.44 16.78
CA ALA A 12 10.19 -2.49 16.55
C ALA A 12 10.72 -2.45 15.13
N GLY A 13 10.35 -1.45 14.35
CA GLY A 13 10.84 -1.34 12.99
C GLY A 13 10.03 -2.10 11.97
N VAL A 14 8.97 -2.75 12.37
CA VAL A 14 8.14 -3.51 11.46
C VAL A 14 6.98 -2.65 11.02
N ARG A 15 6.81 -2.54 9.73
CA ARG A 15 5.72 -1.80 9.14
C ARG A 15 5.05 -2.62 8.09
N TYR A 16 3.81 -2.27 7.79
CA TYR A 16 3.04 -2.99 6.80
C TYR A 16 2.63 -2.04 5.69
N LEU A 17 2.71 -2.56 4.47
CA LEU A 17 2.27 -1.86 3.28
C LEU A 17 1.17 -2.69 2.64
N LEU A 18 0.34 -2.02 1.86
CA LEU A 18 -0.57 -2.72 0.96
C LEU A 18 -0.07 -2.51 -0.45
N GLN A 19 -0.08 -3.55 -1.24
CA GLN A 19 0.23 -3.45 -2.65
C GLN A 19 -1.03 -3.81 -3.42
N ALA A 20 -1.57 -2.85 -4.14
CA ALA A 20 -2.83 -3.02 -4.84
C ALA A 20 -2.63 -3.52 -6.27
N GLY A 21 -1.44 -3.41 -6.79
CA GLY A 21 -1.15 -3.91 -8.11
C GLY A 21 0.27 -3.60 -8.53
N ALA A 22 0.68 -4.24 -9.63
CA ALA A 22 1.97 -4.01 -10.22
C ALA A 22 1.78 -4.09 -11.73
N PHE A 23 2.27 -3.09 -12.43
CA PHE A 23 1.98 -2.95 -13.84
C PHE A 23 3.25 -2.61 -14.61
N ARG A 24 3.30 -3.05 -15.84
CA ARG A 24 4.38 -2.66 -16.72
C ARG A 24 4.13 -1.29 -17.33
N SER A 25 2.89 -0.85 -17.32
CA SER A 25 2.48 0.44 -17.86
C SER A 25 2.28 1.43 -16.74
N SER A 26 2.93 2.58 -16.83
CA SER A 26 2.73 3.64 -15.83
C SER A 26 1.30 4.16 -15.88
N GLY A 27 0.68 4.18 -17.06
CA GLY A 27 -0.69 4.61 -17.18
C GLY A 27 -1.65 3.73 -16.42
N ASP A 28 -1.43 2.41 -16.46
CA ASP A 28 -2.28 1.50 -15.71
C ASP A 28 -2.11 1.69 -14.21
N ALA A 29 -0.88 1.93 -13.77
CA ALA A 29 -0.62 2.16 -12.35
C ALA A 29 -1.29 3.45 -11.90
N GLU A 30 -1.21 4.51 -12.69
CA GLU A 30 -1.84 5.77 -12.35
C GLU A 30 -3.36 5.65 -12.32
N ALA A 31 -3.92 4.84 -13.21
CA ALA A 31 -5.36 4.63 -13.23
C ALA A 31 -5.82 3.94 -11.93
N LEU A 32 -5.07 2.96 -11.48
CA LEU A 32 -5.42 2.29 -10.22
C LEU A 32 -5.26 3.25 -9.05
N LYS A 33 -4.18 4.05 -9.05
CA LYS A 33 -3.97 5.04 -8.01
C LYS A 33 -5.16 5.98 -7.92
N ALA A 34 -5.68 6.41 -9.06
CA ALA A 34 -6.83 7.31 -9.08
C ALA A 34 -8.08 6.63 -8.50
N ARG A 35 -8.28 5.35 -8.83
CA ARG A 35 -9.42 4.61 -8.28
C ARG A 35 -9.30 4.50 -6.76
N ILE A 36 -8.08 4.27 -6.27
CA ILE A 36 -7.86 4.16 -4.83
C ILE A 36 -8.19 5.48 -4.14
N ALA A 37 -7.83 6.59 -4.77
CA ALA A 37 -8.13 7.89 -4.19
C ALA A 37 -9.63 8.10 -3.99
N LEU A 38 -10.44 7.50 -4.84
CA LEU A 38 -11.90 7.61 -4.69
C LEU A 38 -12.43 6.86 -3.48
N THR A 39 -11.65 5.95 -2.92
CA THR A 39 -12.06 5.23 -1.72
C THR A 39 -11.73 5.97 -0.43
N GLY A 40 -11.01 7.09 -0.54
CA GLY A 40 -10.54 7.80 0.62
C GLY A 40 -9.14 7.41 1.06
N GLU A 41 -8.55 6.41 0.44
CA GLU A 41 -7.19 6.01 0.73
C GLU A 41 -6.23 6.69 -0.23
N GLN A 42 -4.97 6.74 0.16
CA GLN A 42 -3.95 7.35 -0.68
C GLN A 42 -2.92 6.32 -1.06
N ALA A 43 -2.67 6.21 -2.35
CA ALA A 43 -1.67 5.30 -2.87
C ALA A 43 -0.58 6.10 -3.57
N ARG A 44 0.55 5.44 -3.75
CA ARG A 44 1.64 5.99 -4.55
C ARG A 44 2.11 4.94 -5.53
N VAL A 45 2.76 5.40 -6.58
CA VAL A 45 3.34 4.50 -7.56
C VAL A 45 4.83 4.48 -7.32
N GLU A 46 5.37 3.30 -7.08
CA GLU A 46 6.81 3.10 -6.91
C GLU A 46 7.30 2.33 -8.10
N SER A 47 8.19 2.94 -8.86
CA SER A 47 8.72 2.31 -10.06
C SER A 47 10.06 1.70 -9.74
N ALA A 48 10.30 0.51 -10.29
CA ALA A 48 11.54 -0.19 -10.08
C ALA A 48 11.95 -0.84 -11.39
N GLN A 49 13.24 -0.88 -11.63
CA GLN A 49 13.75 -1.57 -12.79
C GLN A 49 13.95 -3.03 -12.45
N ILE A 50 13.38 -3.90 -13.27
CA ILE A 50 13.51 -5.32 -13.09
C ILE A 50 14.06 -5.90 -14.39
N GLU A 51 14.35 -7.18 -14.35
CA GLU A 51 14.79 -7.84 -15.56
C GLU A 51 13.66 -7.76 -16.58
N GLY A 52 13.94 -7.26 -17.74
CA GLY A 52 12.94 -7.13 -18.79
C GLY A 52 12.23 -5.81 -18.83
N GLY A 53 12.59 -4.85 -17.96
CA GLY A 53 12.02 -3.50 -18.05
C GLY A 53 11.68 -2.91 -16.71
N MET A 54 10.68 -2.06 -16.71
CA MET A 54 10.22 -1.38 -15.50
C MET A 54 8.94 -1.99 -14.99
N ILE A 55 8.78 -1.96 -13.68
CA ILE A 55 7.51 -2.31 -13.08
C ILE A 55 7.07 -1.15 -12.19
N HIS A 56 5.77 -0.88 -12.20
CA HIS A 56 5.19 0.21 -11.43
C HIS A 56 4.25 -0.40 -10.41
N ARG A 57 4.62 -0.28 -9.13
CA ARG A 57 3.86 -0.88 -8.04
C ARG A 57 3.01 0.17 -7.38
N VAL A 58 1.73 -0.14 -7.20
CA VAL A 58 0.80 0.77 -6.54
C VAL A 58 0.71 0.34 -5.09
N ARG A 59 1.22 1.17 -4.19
CA ARG A 59 1.36 0.83 -2.78
C ARG A 59 0.75 1.88 -1.89
N LEU A 60 0.29 1.43 -0.74
CA LEU A 60 -0.28 2.30 0.28
C LEU A 60 0.42 2.00 1.60
N GLY A 61 0.41 2.98 2.48
CA GLY A 61 1.04 2.84 3.77
C GLY A 61 2.27 3.71 3.87
N PRO A 62 3.08 3.47 4.86
CA PRO A 62 3.04 2.34 5.80
C PRO A 62 1.96 2.49 6.86
N TYR A 63 1.51 1.35 7.36
CA TYR A 63 0.50 1.30 8.42
C TYR A 63 1.17 0.86 9.72
N PRO A 64 0.84 1.51 10.82
CA PRO A 64 1.56 1.26 12.07
C PRO A 64 1.14 -0.01 12.79
N ASN A 65 -0.01 -0.55 12.46
CA ASN A 65 -0.48 -1.74 13.15
C ASN A 65 -1.43 -2.52 12.25
N PRO A 66 -1.70 -3.79 12.61
CA PRO A 66 -2.56 -4.62 11.78
C PRO A 66 -4.00 -4.11 11.65
N ALA A 67 -4.49 -3.40 12.66
CA ALA A 67 -5.86 -2.90 12.58
C ALA A 67 -5.99 -1.82 11.50
N ALA A 68 -5.03 -0.91 11.42
CA ALA A 68 -5.04 0.11 10.39
C ALA A 68 -4.90 -0.51 9.01
N LEU A 69 -4.07 -1.53 8.90
CA LEU A 69 -3.88 -2.26 7.66
C LEU A 69 -5.17 -2.92 7.21
N ALA A 70 -5.85 -3.60 8.14
CA ALA A 70 -7.08 -4.30 7.82
C ALA A 70 -8.18 -3.35 7.40
N LYS A 71 -8.24 -2.19 8.05
CA LYS A 71 -9.25 -1.20 7.72
C LYS A 71 -9.05 -0.68 6.30
N ALA A 72 -7.82 -0.38 5.93
CA ALA A 72 -7.52 0.09 4.58
C ALA A 72 -7.81 -0.98 3.56
N LYS A 73 -7.44 -2.21 3.85
CA LYS A 73 -7.67 -3.32 2.93
C LYS A 73 -9.17 -3.52 2.71
N ALA A 74 -9.96 -3.43 3.78
CA ALA A 74 -11.40 -3.59 3.67
C ALA A 74 -12.03 -2.47 2.85
N ALA A 75 -11.53 -1.24 3.00
CA ALA A 75 -12.03 -0.12 2.21
C ALA A 75 -11.78 -0.35 0.73
N LEU A 76 -10.62 -0.84 0.38
CA LEU A 76 -10.30 -1.14 -1.02
C LEU A 76 -11.17 -2.27 -1.54
N ALA A 77 -11.33 -3.31 -0.74
CA ALA A 77 -12.15 -4.45 -1.16
C ALA A 77 -13.59 -4.05 -1.43
N GLY A 78 -14.10 -3.11 -0.65
CA GLY A 78 -15.46 -2.59 -0.87
C GLY A 78 -15.64 -1.91 -2.22
N HIS A 79 -14.54 -1.52 -2.85
CA HIS A 79 -14.55 -0.91 -4.17
C HIS A 79 -14.00 -1.85 -5.25
N GLY A 80 -13.91 -3.14 -4.93
CA GLY A 80 -13.46 -4.12 -5.89
C GLY A 80 -11.97 -4.13 -6.13
N ILE A 81 -11.19 -3.56 -5.23
CA ILE A 81 -9.75 -3.48 -5.37
C ILE A 81 -9.12 -4.45 -4.38
N ASP A 82 -8.41 -5.45 -4.91
CA ASP A 82 -7.70 -6.38 -4.07
C ASP A 82 -6.32 -5.82 -3.74
N ALA A 83 -5.92 -5.97 -2.49
CA ALA A 83 -4.61 -5.53 -2.08
C ALA A 83 -3.98 -6.58 -1.20
N MET A 84 -2.67 -6.70 -1.32
CA MET A 84 -1.91 -7.70 -0.59
C MET A 84 -1.06 -7.00 0.46
N ALA A 85 -1.08 -7.56 1.66
CA ALA A 85 -0.26 -7.01 2.74
C ALA A 85 1.18 -7.44 2.56
N ILE A 86 2.09 -6.48 2.72
CA ILE A 86 3.52 -6.72 2.60
C ILE A 86 4.18 -6.18 3.85
N LYS A 87 5.03 -7.00 4.45
CA LYS A 87 5.79 -6.54 5.58
C LYS A 87 7.00 -5.77 5.06
N ALA A 88 7.19 -4.58 5.58
CA ALA A 88 8.33 -3.77 5.22
C ALA A 88 9.07 -3.38 6.49
N GLU A 89 10.37 -3.31 6.42
CA GLU A 89 11.20 -2.94 7.56
C GLU A 89 11.77 -1.57 7.39
#